data_d91f9b29798b3fbcdc9d4e6735aa6a2a
#
_entry.id   d91f9b29798b3fbcdc9d4e6735aa6a2a
#
_cell.length_a   1.000
_cell.length_b   1.000
_cell.length_c   1.000
_cell.angle_alpha   90.00
_cell.angle_beta   90.00
_cell.angle_gamma   90.00
#
_symmetry.space_group_name_H-M   'P 1'
#
loop_
_entity.id
_entity.type
_entity.pdbx_description
1 polymer ?
#
loop_
_entity_poly.entity_id
_entity_poly.type
_entity_poly.pdbx_seq_one_letter_code
_entity_poly.pdbx_strand_id
1 'polypeptide(L)'
;MISTDQRLTHTSCVYNRLMQERALIDQLQREGFANAYVWEDTPHARYPDHTHRRETAHVILSGELTLTMNGESKTYRAGERCDVPANAVHSARIGSHGCRYLIAER
;
A
#
# COMPACT_ATOMS: atom_id res chain seq x y z
N MET A 1 28.22 -2.76 24.36
CA MET A 1 28.01 -3.54 23.15
C MET A 1 26.58 -3.47 22.69
N ILE A 2 25.65 -3.79 23.57
CA ILE A 2 24.23 -3.79 23.20
C ILE A 2 23.76 -2.38 22.81
N SER A 3 24.22 -1.35 23.49
CA SER A 3 23.80 0.02 23.20
C SER A 3 24.24 0.48 21.81
N THR A 4 25.43 0.07 21.37
CA THR A 4 25.90 0.38 20.03
C THR A 4 25.05 -0.33 18.99
N ASP A 5 24.67 -1.57 19.28
CA ASP A 5 23.84 -2.35 18.40
C ASP A 5 22.43 -1.75 18.24
N GLN A 6 21.86 -1.19 19.31
CA GLN A 6 20.56 -0.55 19.24
C GLN A 6 20.55 0.61 18.25
N ARG A 7 21.59 1.44 18.26
CA ARG A 7 21.70 2.56 17.34
C ARG A 7 21.80 2.08 15.89
N LEU A 8 22.64 1.09 15.65
CA LEU A 8 22.80 0.51 14.32
C LEU A 8 21.51 -0.18 13.86
N THR A 9 20.84 -0.85 14.78
CA THR A 9 19.58 -1.52 14.47
C THR A 9 18.53 -0.53 14.01
N HIS A 10 18.41 0.62 14.67
CA HIS A 10 17.45 1.66 14.26
C HIS A 10 17.74 2.15 12.84
N THR A 11 19.00 2.45 12.53
CA THR A 11 19.43 2.86 11.20
C THR A 11 19.16 1.76 10.17
N SER A 12 19.42 0.51 10.54
CA SER A 12 19.19 -0.64 9.68
C SER A 12 17.69 -0.83 9.37
N CYS A 13 16.81 -0.59 10.36
CA CYS A 13 15.36 -0.69 10.13
C CYS A 13 14.88 0.33 9.10
N VAL A 14 15.34 1.58 9.18
CA VAL A 14 15.00 2.61 8.19
C VAL A 14 15.53 2.24 6.82
N TYR A 15 16.79 1.81 6.75
CA TYR A 15 17.40 1.38 5.50
C TYR A 15 16.63 0.20 4.89
N ASN A 16 16.31 -0.81 5.68
CA ASN A 16 15.59 -1.99 5.21
C ASN A 16 14.20 -1.63 4.69
N ARG A 17 13.50 -0.71 5.34
CA ARG A 17 12.18 -0.25 4.88
C ARG A 17 12.29 0.40 3.51
N LEU A 18 13.28 1.28 3.31
CA LEU A 18 13.49 1.94 2.02
C LEU A 18 13.85 0.94 0.93
N MET A 19 14.65 -0.06 1.26
CA MET A 19 15.03 -1.11 0.31
C MET A 19 13.83 -1.98 -0.06
N GLN A 20 12.96 -2.28 0.91
CA GLN A 20 11.73 -3.03 0.65
C GLN A 20 10.78 -2.25 -0.27
N GLU A 21 10.60 -0.97 -0.02
CA GLU A 21 9.77 -0.13 -0.88
C GLU A 21 10.32 -0.08 -2.30
N ARG A 22 11.64 0.07 -2.44
CA ARG A 22 12.30 0.07 -3.75
C ARG A 22 12.08 -1.24 -4.48
N ALA A 23 12.24 -2.35 -3.78
CA ALA A 23 12.04 -3.68 -4.36
C ALA A 23 10.59 -3.86 -4.84
N LEU A 24 9.63 -3.37 -4.07
CA LEU A 24 8.22 -3.43 -4.44
C LEU A 24 7.93 -2.57 -5.67
N ILE A 25 8.51 -1.38 -5.74
CA ILE A 25 8.37 -0.50 -6.91
C ILE A 25 8.97 -1.19 -8.14
N ASP A 26 10.15 -1.77 -8.01
CA ASP A 26 10.81 -2.47 -9.11
C ASP A 26 9.96 -3.64 -9.59
N GLN A 27 9.34 -4.38 -8.66
CA GLN A 27 8.44 -5.46 -9.01
C GLN A 27 7.21 -4.96 -9.80
N LEU A 28 6.59 -3.89 -9.32
CA LEU A 28 5.45 -3.29 -10.01
C LEU A 28 5.83 -2.83 -11.42
N GLN A 29 7.01 -2.23 -11.57
CA GLN A 29 7.50 -1.81 -12.88
C GLN A 29 7.71 -2.99 -13.81
N ARG A 30 8.24 -4.10 -13.31
CA ARG A 30 8.39 -5.33 -14.11
C ARG A 30 7.05 -5.89 -14.56
N GLU A 31 6.00 -5.66 -13.81
CA GLU A 31 4.64 -6.07 -14.18
C GLU A 31 3.95 -5.08 -15.11
N GLY A 32 4.61 -3.98 -15.44
CA GLY A 32 4.06 -2.97 -16.35
C GLY A 32 3.35 -1.81 -15.66
N PHE A 33 3.35 -1.78 -14.33
CA PHE A 33 2.80 -0.64 -13.60
C PHE A 33 3.75 0.54 -13.64
N ALA A 34 3.19 1.75 -13.66
CA ALA A 34 3.95 2.99 -13.72
C ALA A 34 3.47 3.95 -12.63
N ASN A 35 4.24 5.02 -12.45
CA ASN A 35 3.88 6.11 -11.54
C ASN A 35 3.67 5.65 -10.09
N ALA A 36 4.48 4.68 -9.65
CA ALA A 36 4.39 4.17 -8.28
C ALA A 36 4.80 5.24 -7.27
N TYR A 37 3.97 5.44 -6.26
CA TYR A 37 4.28 6.36 -5.17
C TYR A 37 3.68 5.85 -3.87
N VAL A 38 4.19 6.38 -2.75
CA VAL A 38 3.67 6.06 -1.43
C VAL A 38 2.60 7.08 -1.06
N TRP A 39 1.46 6.58 -0.61
CA TRP A 39 0.35 7.39 -0.11
C TRP A 39 0.07 7.05 1.35
N GLU A 40 -0.37 8.03 2.10
CA GLU A 40 -0.70 7.88 3.49
C GLU A 40 -2.09 8.44 3.75
N ASP A 41 -2.97 7.63 4.32
CA ASP A 41 -4.30 8.04 4.72
C ASP A 41 -4.41 8.12 6.23
N THR A 42 -5.16 9.11 6.71
CA THR A 42 -5.47 9.27 8.11
C THR A 42 -6.43 8.18 8.59
N PRO A 43 -6.47 7.90 9.91
CA PRO A 43 -7.43 6.95 10.45
C PRO A 43 -8.87 7.24 10.03
N HIS A 44 -9.59 6.18 9.68
CA HIS A 44 -11.01 6.20 9.32
C HIS A 44 -11.34 6.99 8.05
N ALA A 45 -10.34 7.34 7.23
CA ALA A 45 -10.60 7.95 5.93
C ALA A 45 -11.48 7.03 5.07
N ARG A 46 -12.33 7.61 4.25
CA ARG A 46 -13.26 6.89 3.40
C ARG A 46 -13.19 7.38 1.97
N TYR A 47 -13.29 6.44 1.06
CA TYR A 47 -13.41 6.69 -0.37
C TYR A 47 -14.71 6.07 -0.83
N PRO A 48 -15.72 6.87 -1.25
CA PRO A 48 -16.98 6.33 -1.75
C PRO A 48 -16.76 5.60 -3.09
N ASP A 49 -17.79 4.94 -3.57
CA ASP A 49 -17.73 4.24 -4.85
C ASP A 49 -17.19 5.14 -5.95
N HIS A 50 -16.16 4.64 -6.64
CA HIS A 50 -15.50 5.32 -7.74
C HIS A 50 -14.87 4.32 -8.70
N THR A 51 -14.39 4.83 -9.83
CA THR A 51 -13.68 4.03 -10.83
C THR A 51 -12.38 4.72 -11.20
N HIS A 52 -11.43 3.93 -11.71
CA HIS A 52 -10.21 4.42 -12.33
C HIS A 52 -10.16 3.94 -13.77
N ARG A 53 -9.61 4.74 -14.66
CA ARG A 53 -9.48 4.35 -16.07
C ARG A 53 -8.47 3.24 -16.27
N ARG A 54 -7.50 3.12 -15.37
CA ARG A 54 -6.41 2.15 -15.47
C ARG A 54 -6.48 1.16 -14.32
N GLU A 55 -5.92 -0.01 -14.55
CA GLU A 55 -5.73 -0.97 -13.47
C GLU A 55 -4.81 -0.36 -12.41
N THR A 56 -5.16 -0.52 -11.15
CA THR A 56 -4.43 0.07 -10.03
C THR A 56 -4.00 -1.03 -9.06
N ALA A 57 -2.74 -1.00 -8.67
CA ALA A 57 -2.20 -1.91 -7.66
C ALA A 57 -1.95 -1.14 -6.37
N HIS A 58 -2.29 -1.74 -5.23
CA HIS A 58 -2.07 -1.18 -3.91
C HIS A 58 -1.29 -2.21 -3.08
N VAL A 59 -0.12 -1.84 -2.60
CA VAL A 59 0.69 -2.70 -1.72
C VAL A 59 0.73 -2.07 -0.35
N ILE A 60 0.15 -2.74 0.63
CA ILE A 60 0.02 -2.19 1.98
C ILE A 60 1.37 -2.26 2.69
N LEU A 61 1.83 -1.13 3.21
CA LEU A 61 3.08 -1.01 3.94
C LEU A 61 2.87 -1.00 5.45
N SER A 62 1.81 -0.34 5.90
CA SER A 62 1.43 -0.34 7.32
C SER A 62 -0.04 0.03 7.46
N GLY A 63 -0.65 -0.35 8.59
CA GLY A 63 -2.07 -0.12 8.84
C GLY A 63 -2.94 -1.10 8.06
N GLU A 64 -4.16 -0.70 7.78
CA GLU A 64 -5.08 -1.57 7.05
C GLU A 64 -6.07 -0.78 6.20
N LEU A 65 -6.43 -1.39 5.07
CA LEU A 65 -7.36 -0.85 4.10
C LEU A 65 -8.39 -1.92 3.77
N THR A 66 -9.67 -1.59 3.88
CA THR A 66 -10.76 -2.46 3.49
C THR A 66 -11.31 -1.98 2.16
N LEU A 67 -11.24 -2.85 1.16
CA LEU A 67 -11.74 -2.58 -0.18
C LEU A 67 -13.05 -3.32 -0.38
N THR A 68 -14.04 -2.64 -0.93
CA THR A 68 -15.32 -3.25 -1.30
C THR A 68 -15.49 -3.16 -2.80
N MET A 69 -15.69 -4.31 -3.43
CA MET A 69 -15.86 -4.43 -4.87
C MET A 69 -16.76 -5.63 -5.16
N ASN A 70 -17.70 -5.47 -6.07
CA ASN A 70 -18.67 -6.53 -6.44
C ASN A 70 -19.44 -7.08 -5.22
N GLY A 71 -19.77 -6.21 -4.27
CA GLY A 71 -20.48 -6.60 -3.07
C GLY A 71 -19.67 -7.33 -2.01
N GLU A 72 -18.37 -7.50 -2.24
CA GLU A 72 -17.48 -8.18 -1.31
C GLU A 72 -16.49 -7.20 -0.70
N SER A 73 -16.29 -7.29 0.61
CA SER A 73 -15.32 -6.48 1.34
C SER A 73 -14.17 -7.35 1.81
N LYS A 74 -12.95 -6.86 1.61
CA LYS A 74 -11.77 -7.55 2.09
C LYS A 74 -10.83 -6.53 2.72
N THR A 75 -10.27 -6.90 3.87
CA THR A 75 -9.29 -6.07 4.57
C THR A 75 -7.89 -6.54 4.23
N TYR A 76 -7.06 -5.59 3.81
CA TYR A 76 -5.66 -5.82 3.47
C TYR A 76 -4.76 -5.16 4.51
N ARG A 77 -3.73 -5.88 4.92
CA ARG A 77 -2.78 -5.47 5.94
C ARG A 77 -1.36 -5.43 5.38
N ALA A 78 -0.42 -4.99 6.19
CA ALA A 78 1.00 -4.89 5.79
C ALA A 78 1.50 -6.15 5.10
N GLY A 79 2.13 -5.99 3.96
CA GLY A 79 2.64 -7.07 3.13
C GLY A 79 1.64 -7.62 2.13
N GLU A 80 0.37 -7.26 2.23
CA GLU A 80 -0.67 -7.71 1.31
C GLU A 80 -0.86 -6.72 0.17
N ARG A 81 -1.41 -7.21 -0.92
CA ARG A 81 -1.61 -6.43 -2.14
C ARG A 81 -3.04 -6.61 -2.63
N CYS A 82 -3.65 -5.54 -3.11
CA CYS A 82 -4.89 -5.62 -3.84
C CYS A 82 -4.79 -4.88 -5.17
N ASP A 83 -5.29 -5.51 -6.21
CA ASP A 83 -5.35 -4.93 -7.55
C ASP A 83 -6.81 -4.67 -7.90
N VAL A 84 -7.06 -3.49 -8.48
CA VAL A 84 -8.40 -3.11 -8.91
C VAL A 84 -8.38 -3.00 -10.44
N PRO A 85 -9.23 -3.78 -11.13
CA PRO A 85 -9.30 -3.70 -12.59
C PRO A 85 -9.72 -2.32 -13.07
N ALA A 86 -9.31 -1.99 -14.29
CA ALA A 86 -9.76 -0.74 -14.92
C ALA A 86 -11.29 -0.69 -14.94
N ASN A 87 -11.83 0.48 -14.62
CA ASN A 87 -13.27 0.78 -14.64
C ASN A 87 -14.13 -0.03 -13.66
N ALA A 88 -13.54 -0.78 -12.75
CA ALA A 88 -14.28 -1.48 -11.72
C ALA A 88 -14.74 -0.51 -10.64
N VAL A 89 -16.03 -0.54 -10.29
CA VAL A 89 -16.56 0.28 -9.21
C VAL A 89 -16.11 -0.30 -7.88
N HIS A 90 -15.50 0.52 -7.05
CA HIS A 90 -15.00 0.09 -5.75
C HIS A 90 -15.04 1.24 -4.75
N SER A 91 -15.07 0.89 -3.48
CA SER A 91 -14.95 1.81 -2.36
C SER A 91 -13.88 1.31 -1.41
N ALA A 92 -13.41 2.19 -0.54
CA ALA A 92 -12.40 1.82 0.43
C ALA A 92 -12.60 2.58 1.74
N ARG A 93 -12.16 1.97 2.81
CA ARG A 93 -12.07 2.66 4.10
C ARG A 93 -10.79 2.25 4.80
N ILE A 94 -10.27 3.18 5.56
CA ILE A 94 -9.01 3.04 6.27
C ILE A 94 -9.30 2.68 7.72
N GLY A 95 -8.49 1.79 8.28
CA GLY A 95 -8.64 1.36 9.66
C GLY A 95 -8.26 2.42 10.68
N SER A 96 -8.34 2.03 11.97
CA SER A 96 -8.16 2.95 13.10
C SER A 96 -6.74 3.49 13.26
N HIS A 97 -5.76 2.88 12.60
CA HIS A 97 -4.35 3.29 12.67
C HIS A 97 -3.87 4.00 11.40
N GLY A 98 -4.80 4.34 10.51
CA GLY A 98 -4.42 4.86 9.21
C GLY A 98 -3.92 3.76 8.29
N CYS A 99 -3.38 4.15 7.15
CA CYS A 99 -2.80 3.19 6.22
C CYS A 99 -1.75 3.88 5.35
N ARG A 100 -0.62 3.22 5.19
CA ARG A 100 0.43 3.66 4.30
C ARG A 100 0.62 2.59 3.23
N TYR A 101 0.59 2.97 1.98
CA TYR A 101 0.64 2.01 0.88
C TYR A 101 1.27 2.59 -0.37
N LEU A 102 1.84 1.68 -1.18
CA LEU A 102 2.28 1.99 -2.52
C LEU A 102 1.08 1.89 -3.44
N ILE A 103 0.95 2.84 -4.36
CA ILE A 103 -0.07 2.81 -5.41
C ILE A 103 0.61 3.00 -6.75
N ALA A 104 0.20 2.23 -7.75
CA ALA A 104 0.70 2.30 -9.11
C ALA A 104 -0.40 1.92 -10.09
N GLU A 105 -0.24 2.32 -11.33
CA GLU A 105 -1.26 2.05 -12.36
C GLU A 105 -0.65 1.55 -13.67
N ARG A 106 -1.45 0.85 -14.45
CA ARG A 106 -1.07 0.40 -15.79
C ARG A 106 -2.24 0.28 -16.74
#